data_5850a69b557bf088c74e253cd604ca2a
#
_entry.id   5850a69b557bf088c74e253cd604ca2a
#
_cell.length_a   1.000
_cell.length_b   1.000
_cell.length_c   1.000
_cell.angle_alpha   90.00
_cell.angle_beta   90.00
_cell.angle_gamma   90.00
#
_symmetry.space_group_name_H-M   'P 1'
#
loop_
_entity.id
_entity.type
_entity.pdbx_description
1 polymer ?
#
loop_
_entity_poly.entity_id
_entity_poly.type
_entity_poly.pdbx_seq_one_letter_code
_entity_poly.pdbx_strand_id
1 'polypeptide(L)'
;DPITGTNWNRMYHYNKNLVTQFAQNHTQYDDATLKSNFKQALIDEVDSKLNGPAYLLNTSKRIALNLQKLAHQADIVLDLHTGPISSKHLYCPTYATDSARYFNIEHVLLIPSDFDGAMDEANFCPWWHLSDALSGQGRELSIAVEAFTVELGSQEKIDLKEALNDANSILSYLNHKRVLQNATNTPADITRYACNLDDYFAYYAPIGGMVEYIAPLGGHIKAGEPIANILRMERYLSEQPLQTLTLDCDAIAILHFASASVNQGTELYKFFTNIFEL
;
A
#
# COMPACT_ATOMS: atom_id res chain seq x y z
N ASP A 1 7.92 9.29 -12.42
CA ASP A 1 8.29 9.65 -13.79
C ASP A 1 9.47 10.63 -13.77
N PRO A 2 10.65 10.26 -14.28
CA PRO A 2 11.86 11.09 -14.22
C PRO A 2 11.76 12.37 -15.06
N ILE A 3 10.81 12.46 -15.99
CA ILE A 3 10.62 13.64 -16.86
C ILE A 3 9.69 14.65 -16.22
N THR A 4 8.60 14.19 -15.63
CA THR A 4 7.54 15.06 -15.09
C THR A 4 7.58 15.21 -13.56
N GLY A 5 8.38 14.40 -12.87
CA GLY A 5 8.42 14.33 -11.41
C GLY A 5 7.16 13.72 -10.78
N THR A 6 6.22 13.22 -11.59
CA THR A 6 4.96 12.66 -11.10
C THR A 6 5.19 11.29 -10.46
N ASN A 7 4.62 11.05 -9.29
CA ASN A 7 4.59 9.72 -8.69
C ASN A 7 3.67 8.81 -9.51
N TRP A 8 4.21 7.70 -10.04
CA TRP A 8 3.47 6.73 -10.84
C TRP A 8 2.29 6.15 -10.07
N ASN A 9 2.46 5.87 -8.78
CA ASN A 9 1.42 5.33 -7.91
C ASN A 9 0.46 6.41 -7.36
N ARG A 10 0.30 7.53 -8.10
CA ARG A 10 -0.71 8.59 -7.86
C ARG A 10 -1.35 9.05 -9.17
N MET A 11 -1.33 8.18 -10.19
CA MET A 11 -1.81 8.52 -11.54
C MET A 11 -3.08 7.78 -11.93
N TYR A 12 -3.57 6.89 -11.10
CA TYR A 12 -4.75 6.09 -11.39
C TYR A 12 -6.02 6.94 -11.28
N HIS A 13 -7.11 6.43 -11.82
CA HIS A 13 -8.36 7.19 -11.96
C HIS A 13 -9.49 6.55 -11.17
N TYR A 14 -10.26 7.40 -10.50
CA TYR A 14 -11.49 7.00 -9.82
C TYR A 14 -12.59 8.04 -10.09
N ASN A 15 -13.81 7.54 -10.40
CA ASN A 15 -14.98 8.37 -10.65
C ASN A 15 -16.11 8.00 -9.67
N LYS A 16 -16.17 8.72 -8.56
CA LYS A 16 -17.20 8.51 -7.52
C LYS A 16 -18.62 8.69 -8.07
N ASN A 17 -18.84 9.60 -9.02
CA ASN A 17 -20.16 9.82 -9.61
C ASN A 17 -20.64 8.61 -10.43
N LEU A 18 -19.73 7.93 -11.13
CA LEU A 18 -20.05 6.69 -11.85
C LEU A 18 -20.59 5.65 -10.87
N VAL A 19 -19.91 5.43 -9.74
CA VAL A 19 -20.32 4.46 -8.72
C VAL A 19 -21.73 4.79 -8.17
N THR A 20 -21.95 6.06 -7.80
CA THR A 20 -23.22 6.52 -7.25
C THR A 20 -24.36 6.34 -8.26
N GLN A 21 -24.16 6.75 -9.53
CA GLN A 21 -25.16 6.60 -10.58
C GLN A 21 -25.43 5.13 -10.90
N PHE A 22 -24.38 4.30 -10.90
CA PHE A 22 -24.50 2.87 -11.14
C PHE A 22 -25.34 2.22 -10.04
N ALA A 23 -25.08 2.50 -8.77
CA ALA A 23 -25.86 1.99 -7.65
C ALA A 23 -27.35 2.36 -7.72
N GLN A 24 -27.67 3.59 -8.18
CA GLN A 24 -29.05 4.06 -8.30
C GLN A 24 -29.83 3.38 -9.44
N ASN A 25 -29.15 3.06 -10.54
CA ASN A 25 -29.81 2.62 -11.78
C ASN A 25 -29.86 1.09 -11.97
N HIS A 26 -29.19 0.30 -11.11
CA HIS A 26 -28.99 -1.13 -11.34
C HIS A 26 -29.45 -2.01 -10.17
N THR A 27 -30.34 -1.52 -9.32
CA THR A 27 -30.85 -2.26 -8.14
C THR A 27 -31.67 -3.50 -8.49
N GLN A 28 -32.20 -3.59 -9.69
CA GLN A 28 -33.09 -4.69 -10.17
C GLN A 28 -32.32 -5.95 -10.61
N TYR A 29 -31.01 -5.87 -10.84
CA TYR A 29 -30.24 -7.02 -11.32
C TYR A 29 -29.86 -7.97 -10.17
N ASP A 30 -29.67 -9.25 -10.48
CA ASP A 30 -29.02 -10.18 -9.58
C ASP A 30 -27.53 -9.82 -9.38
N ASP A 31 -26.90 -10.38 -8.35
CA ASP A 31 -25.53 -10.01 -7.97
C ASP A 31 -24.51 -10.32 -9.06
N ALA A 32 -24.65 -11.43 -9.78
CA ALA A 32 -23.72 -11.81 -10.84
C ALA A 32 -23.77 -10.84 -12.01
N THR A 33 -24.98 -10.52 -12.45
CA THR A 33 -25.23 -9.54 -13.53
C THR A 33 -24.78 -8.15 -13.11
N LEU A 34 -25.08 -7.73 -11.87
CA LEU A 34 -24.66 -6.44 -11.33
C LEU A 34 -23.14 -6.31 -11.29
N LYS A 35 -22.44 -7.33 -10.77
CA LYS A 35 -20.97 -7.35 -10.72
C LYS A 35 -20.34 -7.29 -12.11
N SER A 36 -20.88 -8.06 -13.06
CA SER A 36 -20.40 -8.06 -14.44
C SER A 36 -20.59 -6.69 -15.11
N ASN A 37 -21.77 -6.09 -14.96
CA ASN A 37 -22.07 -4.78 -15.53
C ASN A 37 -21.24 -3.67 -14.89
N PHE A 38 -20.99 -3.73 -13.57
CA PHE A 38 -20.15 -2.75 -12.89
C PHE A 38 -18.69 -2.84 -13.33
N LYS A 39 -18.17 -4.07 -13.45
CA LYS A 39 -16.82 -4.30 -14.00
C LYS A 39 -16.69 -3.68 -15.40
N GLN A 40 -17.68 -3.89 -16.26
CA GLN A 40 -17.69 -3.30 -17.60
C GLN A 40 -17.76 -1.76 -17.56
N ALA A 41 -18.58 -1.19 -16.67
CA ALA A 41 -18.67 0.26 -16.51
C ALA A 41 -17.36 0.90 -16.08
N LEU A 42 -16.59 0.25 -15.20
CA LEU A 42 -15.24 0.70 -14.80
C LEU A 42 -14.25 0.65 -15.97
N ILE A 43 -14.29 -0.40 -16.78
CA ILE A 43 -13.48 -0.54 -17.99
C ILE A 43 -13.83 0.55 -19.02
N ASP A 44 -15.11 0.77 -19.27
CA ASP A 44 -15.59 1.77 -20.22
C ASP A 44 -15.21 3.20 -19.81
N GLU A 45 -15.23 3.49 -18.50
CA GLU A 45 -14.77 4.77 -17.95
C GLU A 45 -13.28 4.99 -18.25
N VAL A 46 -12.43 3.98 -18.01
CA VAL A 46 -11.00 4.06 -18.33
C VAL A 46 -10.78 4.17 -19.83
N ASP A 47 -11.52 3.42 -20.65
CA ASP A 47 -11.44 3.50 -22.10
C ASP A 47 -11.86 4.88 -22.63
N SER A 48 -12.85 5.50 -22.03
CA SER A 48 -13.25 6.88 -22.39
C SER A 48 -12.11 7.88 -22.19
N LYS A 49 -11.30 7.70 -21.11
CA LYS A 49 -10.10 8.51 -20.85
C LYS A 49 -8.99 8.23 -21.86
N LEU A 50 -8.75 6.95 -22.17
CA LEU A 50 -7.72 6.53 -23.12
C LEU A 50 -7.99 7.02 -24.54
N ASN A 51 -9.27 7.08 -24.94
CA ASN A 51 -9.74 7.52 -26.25
C ASN A 51 -10.05 9.03 -26.30
N GLY A 52 -9.84 9.75 -25.20
CA GLY A 52 -9.97 11.20 -25.13
C GLY A 52 -8.92 11.96 -25.97
N PRO A 53 -8.97 13.28 -25.99
CA PRO A 53 -8.03 14.09 -26.77
C PRO A 53 -6.59 13.76 -26.41
N ALA A 54 -5.77 13.44 -27.41
CA ALA A 54 -4.40 12.96 -27.25
C ALA A 54 -3.49 13.90 -26.43
N TYR A 55 -3.76 15.22 -26.48
CA TYR A 55 -3.00 16.23 -25.74
C TYR A 55 -3.26 16.22 -24.21
N LEU A 56 -4.29 15.53 -23.74
CA LEU A 56 -4.59 15.36 -22.31
C LEU A 56 -3.87 14.15 -21.68
N LEU A 57 -3.21 13.32 -22.50
CA LEU A 57 -2.58 12.09 -22.08
C LEU A 57 -1.09 12.09 -22.40
N ASN A 58 -0.25 12.32 -21.41
CA ASN A 58 1.17 12.01 -21.51
C ASN A 58 1.38 10.48 -21.44
N THR A 59 2.61 10.03 -21.75
CA THR A 59 2.97 8.60 -21.74
C THR A 59 2.69 7.93 -20.41
N SER A 60 3.04 8.57 -19.30
CA SER A 60 2.85 8.03 -17.93
C SER A 60 1.38 7.80 -17.62
N LYS A 61 0.52 8.79 -17.89
CA LYS A 61 -0.92 8.65 -17.69
C LYS A 61 -1.53 7.55 -18.56
N ARG A 62 -1.06 7.44 -19.81
CA ARG A 62 -1.51 6.36 -20.71
C ARG A 62 -1.11 4.99 -20.18
N ILE A 63 0.12 4.83 -19.66
CA ILE A 63 0.56 3.57 -19.04
C ILE A 63 -0.31 3.25 -17.82
N ALA A 64 -0.50 4.20 -16.89
CA ALA A 64 -1.32 4.00 -15.71
C ALA A 64 -2.76 3.58 -16.05
N LEU A 65 -3.40 4.26 -17.00
CA LEU A 65 -4.76 3.90 -17.43
C LEU A 65 -4.84 2.51 -18.09
N ASN A 66 -3.83 2.11 -18.89
CA ASN A 66 -3.80 0.76 -19.46
C ASN A 66 -3.62 -0.32 -18.39
N LEU A 67 -2.74 -0.09 -17.41
CA LEU A 67 -2.58 -1.00 -16.28
C LEU A 67 -3.88 -1.09 -15.46
N GLN A 68 -4.53 0.04 -15.17
CA GLN A 68 -5.79 0.07 -14.46
C GLN A 68 -6.90 -0.68 -15.22
N LYS A 69 -6.97 -0.52 -16.56
CA LYS A 69 -7.91 -1.29 -17.39
C LYS A 69 -7.70 -2.80 -17.27
N LEU A 70 -6.45 -3.26 -17.27
CA LEU A 70 -6.12 -4.67 -17.05
C LEU A 70 -6.53 -5.12 -15.65
N ALA A 71 -6.24 -4.31 -14.62
CA ALA A 71 -6.59 -4.59 -13.25
C ALA A 71 -8.11 -4.68 -13.03
N HIS A 72 -8.91 -3.82 -13.66
CA HIS A 72 -10.38 -3.91 -13.61
C HIS A 72 -10.96 -5.20 -14.22
N GLN A 73 -10.21 -5.93 -15.05
CA GLN A 73 -10.62 -7.23 -15.56
C GLN A 73 -10.39 -8.37 -14.56
N ALA A 74 -9.53 -8.16 -13.56
CA ALA A 74 -9.19 -9.16 -12.55
C ALA A 74 -10.13 -9.10 -11.35
N ASP A 75 -10.17 -10.20 -10.59
CA ASP A 75 -10.83 -10.29 -9.28
C ASP A 75 -9.81 -10.14 -8.14
N ILE A 76 -8.53 -10.34 -8.45
CA ILE A 76 -7.39 -10.18 -7.52
C ILE A 76 -6.34 -9.31 -8.19
N VAL A 77 -5.89 -8.27 -7.49
CA VAL A 77 -4.81 -7.38 -7.93
C VAL A 77 -3.73 -7.33 -6.85
N LEU A 78 -2.51 -7.69 -7.22
CA LEU A 78 -1.34 -7.58 -6.35
C LEU A 78 -0.37 -6.58 -6.99
N ASP A 79 -0.30 -5.38 -6.43
CA ASP A 79 0.66 -4.36 -6.84
C ASP A 79 1.97 -4.59 -6.07
N LEU A 80 2.99 -5.10 -6.76
CA LEU A 80 4.25 -5.51 -6.13
C LEU A 80 5.22 -4.33 -6.09
N HIS A 81 5.59 -3.92 -4.90
CA HIS A 81 6.44 -2.78 -4.64
C HIS A 81 7.71 -3.14 -3.89
N THR A 82 8.68 -2.24 -3.95
CA THR A 82 9.85 -2.18 -3.07
C THR A 82 10.08 -0.74 -2.65
N GLY A 83 10.40 -0.53 -1.38
CA GLY A 83 10.75 0.77 -0.83
C GLY A 83 12.26 1.06 -0.89
N PRO A 84 12.72 2.21 -0.38
CA PRO A 84 14.15 2.51 -0.32
C PRO A 84 14.90 1.51 0.57
N ILE A 85 14.85 1.66 1.89
CA ILE A 85 15.31 0.64 2.85
C ILE A 85 14.13 0.33 3.75
N SER A 86 13.57 -0.87 3.63
CA SER A 86 12.24 -1.19 4.15
C SER A 86 12.16 -2.62 4.66
N SER A 87 11.35 -2.84 5.70
CA SER A 87 10.79 -4.14 6.03
C SER A 87 9.65 -4.47 5.05
N LYS A 88 9.32 -5.78 4.96
CA LYS A 88 8.15 -6.21 4.20
C LYS A 88 6.88 -5.80 4.93
N HIS A 89 5.91 -5.27 4.18
CA HIS A 89 4.60 -4.95 4.73
C HIS A 89 3.52 -4.99 3.66
N LEU A 90 2.28 -5.12 4.09
CA LEU A 90 1.11 -5.28 3.22
C LEU A 90 0.16 -4.12 3.44
N TYR A 91 -0.18 -3.37 2.40
CA TYR A 91 -1.34 -2.49 2.42
C TYR A 91 -2.58 -3.35 2.14
N CYS A 92 -3.48 -3.40 3.10
CA CYS A 92 -4.64 -4.27 3.10
C CYS A 92 -5.92 -3.45 3.35
N PRO A 93 -6.88 -3.42 2.41
CA PRO A 93 -8.16 -2.80 2.68
C PRO A 93 -8.86 -3.51 3.83
N THR A 94 -9.46 -2.74 4.77
CA THR A 94 -10.00 -3.30 6.02
C THR A 94 -11.04 -4.40 5.82
N TYR A 95 -11.81 -4.38 4.72
CA TYR A 95 -12.75 -5.46 4.41
C TYR A 95 -12.08 -6.79 4.05
N ALA A 96 -10.78 -6.78 3.68
CA ALA A 96 -10.02 -7.97 3.26
C ALA A 96 -9.01 -8.43 4.33
N THR A 97 -9.11 -7.96 5.56
CA THR A 97 -8.17 -8.24 6.67
C THR A 97 -7.96 -9.75 6.88
N ASP A 98 -9.00 -10.57 6.74
CA ASP A 98 -8.89 -12.03 6.84
C ASP A 98 -7.94 -12.64 5.80
N SER A 99 -7.80 -12.00 4.64
CA SER A 99 -6.91 -12.45 3.56
C SER A 99 -5.44 -12.17 3.86
N ALA A 100 -5.13 -11.17 4.69
CA ALA A 100 -3.76 -10.81 5.06
C ALA A 100 -3.00 -11.99 5.71
N ARG A 101 -3.70 -12.86 6.45
CA ARG A 101 -3.11 -14.05 7.11
C ARG A 101 -2.49 -15.06 6.15
N TYR A 102 -2.83 -15.01 4.87
CA TYR A 102 -2.32 -15.94 3.85
C TYR A 102 -1.05 -15.46 3.16
N PHE A 103 -0.67 -14.21 3.39
CA PHE A 103 0.65 -13.70 3.04
C PHE A 103 1.65 -13.99 4.18
N ASN A 104 2.89 -14.34 3.83
CA ASN A 104 3.99 -14.52 4.81
C ASN A 104 4.63 -13.17 5.15
N ILE A 105 3.80 -12.20 5.51
CA ILE A 105 4.18 -10.82 5.84
C ILE A 105 3.70 -10.53 7.26
N GLU A 106 4.63 -10.05 8.08
CA GLU A 106 4.39 -9.78 9.50
C GLU A 106 3.67 -8.45 9.75
N HIS A 107 3.92 -7.44 8.91
CA HIS A 107 3.42 -6.08 9.14
C HIS A 107 2.29 -5.76 8.16
N VAL A 108 1.13 -5.37 8.68
CA VAL A 108 -0.07 -5.10 7.88
C VAL A 108 -0.57 -3.68 8.15
N LEU A 109 -0.63 -2.87 7.12
CA LEU A 109 -1.24 -1.54 7.15
C LEU A 109 -2.69 -1.64 6.67
N LEU A 110 -3.62 -1.40 7.57
CA LEU A 110 -5.04 -1.40 7.25
C LEU A 110 -5.44 -0.07 6.63
N ILE A 111 -5.95 -0.12 5.40
CA ILE A 111 -6.32 1.06 4.63
C ILE A 111 -7.84 1.18 4.48
N PRO A 112 -8.39 2.41 4.60
CA PRO A 112 -9.81 2.70 4.45
C PRO A 112 -10.20 2.72 2.96
N SER A 113 -11.47 3.06 2.68
CA SER A 113 -11.99 3.18 1.31
C SER A 113 -11.66 4.51 0.64
N ASP A 114 -10.77 5.32 1.20
CA ASP A 114 -10.36 6.60 0.62
C ASP A 114 -9.43 6.41 -0.57
N PHE A 115 -9.63 7.23 -1.60
CA PHE A 115 -8.83 7.17 -2.83
C PHE A 115 -7.83 8.32 -2.88
N ASP A 116 -6.54 8.00 -2.92
CA ASP A 116 -5.42 8.94 -3.07
C ASP A 116 -4.62 8.72 -4.37
N GLY A 117 -5.12 7.88 -5.27
CA GLY A 117 -4.56 7.70 -6.62
C GLY A 117 -3.67 6.49 -6.80
N ALA A 118 -3.58 5.58 -5.84
CA ALA A 118 -2.83 4.33 -5.94
C ALA A 118 -3.56 3.27 -6.78
N MET A 119 -2.82 2.25 -7.23
CA MET A 119 -3.33 1.18 -8.10
C MET A 119 -4.34 0.29 -7.38
N ASP A 120 -4.00 -0.16 -6.19
CA ASP A 120 -4.88 -0.98 -5.35
C ASP A 120 -6.16 -0.24 -5.00
N GLU A 121 -6.06 1.03 -4.56
CA GLU A 121 -7.21 1.90 -4.28
C GLU A 121 -8.12 2.08 -5.50
N ALA A 122 -7.54 2.31 -6.69
CA ALA A 122 -8.29 2.44 -7.93
C ALA A 122 -9.11 1.19 -8.27
N ASN A 123 -8.71 0.02 -7.74
CA ASN A 123 -9.40 -1.24 -7.95
C ASN A 123 -10.39 -1.57 -6.83
N PHE A 124 -10.03 -1.40 -5.55
CA PHE A 124 -10.93 -1.79 -4.47
C PHE A 124 -11.94 -0.69 -4.09
N CYS A 125 -11.58 0.60 -4.10
CA CYS A 125 -12.48 1.68 -3.70
C CYS A 125 -13.80 1.70 -4.48
N PRO A 126 -13.84 1.53 -5.82
CA PRO A 126 -15.09 1.51 -6.54
C PRO A 126 -16.06 0.41 -6.06
N TRP A 127 -15.54 -0.78 -5.78
CA TRP A 127 -16.33 -1.92 -5.32
C TRP A 127 -16.82 -1.74 -3.89
N TRP A 128 -15.98 -1.18 -3.02
CA TRP A 128 -16.35 -0.88 -1.64
C TRP A 128 -17.45 0.18 -1.60
N HIS A 129 -17.26 1.29 -2.32
CA HIS A 129 -18.28 2.33 -2.39
C HIS A 129 -19.58 1.87 -3.07
N LEU A 130 -19.52 0.93 -4.02
CA LEU A 130 -20.72 0.31 -4.58
C LEU A 130 -21.46 -0.50 -3.51
N SER A 131 -20.73 -1.32 -2.74
CA SER A 131 -21.29 -2.10 -1.63
C SER A 131 -21.98 -1.20 -0.61
N ASP A 132 -21.31 -0.12 -0.17
CA ASP A 132 -21.85 0.85 0.79
C ASP A 132 -23.10 1.55 0.24
N ALA A 133 -23.08 1.98 -1.03
CA ALA A 133 -24.20 2.66 -1.66
C ALA A 133 -25.43 1.75 -1.78
N LEU A 134 -25.24 0.47 -2.06
CA LEU A 134 -26.33 -0.52 -2.12
C LEU A 134 -26.83 -0.88 -0.72
N SER A 135 -25.94 -1.05 0.25
CA SER A 135 -26.32 -1.28 1.65
C SER A 135 -27.18 -0.14 2.18
N GLY A 136 -26.86 1.12 1.87
CA GLY A 136 -27.69 2.28 2.15
C GLY A 136 -29.10 2.26 1.52
N GLN A 137 -29.31 1.41 0.50
CA GLN A 137 -30.60 1.16 -0.14
C GLN A 137 -31.27 -0.15 0.34
N GLY A 138 -30.70 -0.80 1.36
CA GLY A 138 -31.20 -2.06 1.93
C GLY A 138 -30.81 -3.31 1.15
N ARG A 139 -29.78 -3.23 0.31
CA ARG A 139 -29.25 -4.37 -0.46
C ARG A 139 -27.80 -4.65 -0.10
N GLU A 140 -27.52 -5.80 0.46
CA GLU A 140 -26.16 -6.27 0.71
C GLU A 140 -25.51 -6.79 -0.58
N LEU A 141 -24.27 -6.35 -0.83
CA LEU A 141 -23.42 -6.84 -1.93
C LEU A 141 -22.03 -7.16 -1.38
N SER A 142 -21.59 -8.40 -1.55
CA SER A 142 -20.20 -8.75 -1.22
C SER A 142 -19.24 -8.09 -2.22
N ILE A 143 -18.18 -7.47 -1.70
CA ILE A 143 -17.11 -6.88 -2.51
C ILE A 143 -16.45 -7.99 -3.35
N ALA A 144 -16.36 -7.77 -4.67
CA ALA A 144 -15.96 -8.81 -5.61
C ALA A 144 -14.46 -8.85 -5.89
N VAL A 145 -13.72 -7.82 -5.50
CA VAL A 145 -12.31 -7.63 -5.81
C VAL A 145 -11.51 -7.53 -4.52
N GLU A 146 -10.36 -8.16 -4.48
CA GLU A 146 -9.32 -7.90 -3.49
C GLU A 146 -8.10 -7.29 -4.20
N ALA A 147 -7.66 -6.14 -3.74
CA ALA A 147 -6.47 -5.48 -4.26
C ALA A 147 -5.57 -5.08 -3.08
N PHE A 148 -4.28 -5.38 -3.22
CA PHE A 148 -3.26 -5.13 -2.19
C PHE A 148 -2.04 -4.51 -2.82
N THR A 149 -1.40 -3.58 -2.10
CA THR A 149 0.00 -3.24 -2.36
C THR A 149 0.88 -4.11 -1.46
N VAL A 150 1.77 -4.88 -2.09
CA VAL A 150 2.66 -5.84 -1.42
C VAL A 150 4.08 -5.30 -1.45
N GLU A 151 4.53 -4.75 -0.33
CA GLU A 151 5.87 -4.20 -0.19
C GLU A 151 6.87 -5.30 0.17
N LEU A 152 7.73 -5.64 -0.78
CA LEU A 152 8.66 -6.77 -0.73
C LEU A 152 10.04 -6.43 -0.11
N GLY A 153 10.14 -5.28 0.56
CA GLY A 153 11.35 -4.84 1.23
C GLY A 153 12.15 -3.81 0.43
N SER A 154 13.49 -3.87 0.53
CA SER A 154 14.37 -2.83 0.01
C SER A 154 14.69 -3.00 -1.47
N GLN A 155 14.56 -1.94 -2.26
CA GLN A 155 14.96 -1.89 -3.67
C GLN A 155 16.49 -1.92 -3.88
N GLU A 156 17.26 -1.58 -2.86
CA GLU A 156 18.73 -1.49 -2.91
C GLU A 156 19.41 -2.84 -2.65
N LYS A 157 18.62 -3.91 -2.42
CA LYS A 157 19.15 -5.22 -2.06
C LYS A 157 18.48 -6.33 -2.86
N ILE A 158 19.27 -7.29 -3.34
CA ILE A 158 18.78 -8.58 -3.86
C ILE A 158 19.16 -9.68 -2.88
N ASP A 159 18.17 -10.49 -2.48
CA ASP A 159 18.34 -11.69 -1.69
C ASP A 159 17.49 -12.82 -2.30
N LEU A 160 18.16 -13.83 -2.89
CA LEU A 160 17.47 -14.90 -3.63
C LEU A 160 16.63 -15.80 -2.71
N LYS A 161 17.02 -15.94 -1.44
CA LYS A 161 16.25 -16.70 -0.46
C LYS A 161 14.96 -15.96 -0.10
N GLU A 162 15.08 -14.65 0.13
CA GLU A 162 13.93 -13.80 0.41
C GLU A 162 12.98 -13.71 -0.80
N ALA A 163 13.50 -13.61 -2.01
CA ALA A 163 12.69 -13.63 -3.23
C ALA A 163 11.87 -14.92 -3.37
N LEU A 164 12.43 -16.07 -2.97
CA LEU A 164 11.70 -17.34 -2.95
C LEU A 164 10.61 -17.34 -1.86
N ASN A 165 10.89 -16.78 -0.69
CA ASN A 165 9.91 -16.61 0.37
C ASN A 165 8.75 -15.70 -0.08
N ASP A 166 9.04 -14.62 -0.80
CA ASP A 166 8.05 -13.70 -1.34
C ASP A 166 7.15 -14.37 -2.38
N ALA A 167 7.76 -15.14 -3.30
CA ALA A 167 7.00 -15.94 -4.25
C ALA A 167 6.08 -16.95 -3.54
N ASN A 168 6.57 -17.66 -2.52
CA ASN A 168 5.78 -18.59 -1.73
C ASN A 168 4.67 -17.89 -0.94
N SER A 169 4.89 -16.69 -0.47
CA SER A 169 3.89 -15.84 0.18
C SER A 169 2.70 -15.55 -0.75
N ILE A 170 2.99 -15.09 -1.97
CA ILE A 170 1.99 -14.82 -3.00
C ILE A 170 1.26 -16.13 -3.38
N LEU A 171 1.99 -17.22 -3.60
CA LEU A 171 1.41 -18.51 -3.94
C LEU A 171 0.52 -19.07 -2.83
N SER A 172 0.84 -18.84 -1.56
CA SER A 172 0.00 -19.23 -0.42
C SER A 172 -1.34 -18.49 -0.46
N TYR A 173 -1.33 -17.18 -0.66
CA TYR A 173 -2.55 -16.40 -0.81
C TYR A 173 -3.39 -16.86 -2.02
N LEU A 174 -2.77 -17.04 -3.20
CA LEU A 174 -3.46 -17.50 -4.42
C LEU A 174 -4.04 -18.93 -4.26
N ASN A 175 -3.34 -19.80 -3.52
CA ASN A 175 -3.85 -21.13 -3.17
C ASN A 175 -5.10 -21.03 -2.28
N HIS A 176 -5.07 -20.19 -1.25
CA HIS A 176 -6.24 -19.93 -0.41
C HIS A 176 -7.44 -19.45 -1.24
N LYS A 177 -7.22 -18.56 -2.19
CA LYS A 177 -8.23 -18.05 -3.12
C LYS A 177 -8.66 -19.06 -4.20
N ARG A 178 -8.09 -20.26 -4.19
CA ARG A 178 -8.37 -21.35 -5.16
C ARG A 178 -8.08 -20.96 -6.62
N VAL A 179 -7.17 -20.01 -6.83
CA VAL A 179 -6.68 -19.60 -8.16
C VAL A 179 -5.75 -20.70 -8.71
N LEU A 180 -5.01 -21.38 -7.82
CA LEU A 180 -4.07 -22.42 -8.19
C LEU A 180 -4.72 -23.79 -8.03
N GLN A 181 -4.47 -24.69 -8.98
CA GLN A 181 -4.87 -26.09 -8.90
C GLN A 181 -3.76 -26.92 -8.27
N ASN A 182 -4.13 -27.78 -7.29
CA ASN A 182 -3.21 -28.71 -6.61
C ASN A 182 -2.00 -28.04 -5.94
N ALA A 183 -2.08 -26.77 -5.58
CA ALA A 183 -1.03 -26.11 -4.83
C ALA A 183 -1.01 -26.59 -3.37
N THR A 184 0.20 -26.74 -2.82
CA THR A 184 0.43 -27.16 -1.43
C THR A 184 0.98 -26.02 -0.56
N ASN A 185 1.09 -24.82 -1.12
CA ASN A 185 1.58 -23.67 -0.38
C ASN A 185 0.62 -23.31 0.76
N THR A 186 1.14 -23.25 1.95
CA THR A 186 0.44 -22.85 3.17
C THR A 186 1.07 -21.60 3.75
N PRO A 187 0.28 -20.72 4.41
CA PRO A 187 0.85 -19.56 5.08
C PRO A 187 1.78 -19.98 6.21
N ALA A 188 2.79 -19.18 6.48
CA ALA A 188 3.60 -19.34 7.67
C ALA A 188 2.76 -19.04 8.93
N ASP A 189 3.02 -19.81 9.99
CA ASP A 189 2.48 -19.52 11.32
C ASP A 189 3.34 -18.43 11.96
N ILE A 190 2.96 -17.18 11.73
CA ILE A 190 3.63 -15.98 12.23
C ILE A 190 2.61 -15.06 12.89
N THR A 191 3.02 -14.38 13.95
CA THR A 191 2.26 -13.26 14.50
C THR A 191 2.26 -12.10 13.51
N ARG A 192 1.10 -11.50 13.28
CA ARG A 192 0.97 -10.32 12.42
C ARG A 192 0.61 -9.10 13.25
N TYR A 193 1.35 -8.03 13.01
CA TYR A 193 1.15 -6.74 13.65
C TYR A 193 0.55 -5.77 12.65
N ALA A 194 -0.56 -5.16 13.05
CA ALA A 194 -1.25 -4.19 12.21
C ALA A 194 -1.36 -2.82 12.87
N CYS A 195 -1.51 -1.80 12.04
CA CYS A 195 -2.03 -0.50 12.42
C CYS A 195 -2.98 0.03 11.34
N ASN A 196 -3.78 1.03 11.70
CA ASN A 196 -4.57 1.75 10.71
C ASN A 196 -3.72 2.78 9.97
N LEU A 197 -4.17 3.23 8.81
CA LEU A 197 -3.43 4.21 8.00
C LEU A 197 -3.10 5.50 8.76
N ASP A 198 -3.98 5.98 9.62
CA ASP A 198 -3.77 7.19 10.44
C ASP A 198 -2.65 7.01 11.49
N ASP A 199 -2.31 5.76 11.81
CA ASP A 199 -1.26 5.39 12.76
C ASP A 199 0.08 5.05 12.06
N TYR A 200 0.16 5.22 10.73
CA TYR A 200 1.36 5.08 9.92
C TYR A 200 1.96 6.46 9.66
N PHE A 201 2.88 6.90 10.51
CA PHE A 201 3.39 8.25 10.44
C PHE A 201 4.85 8.35 9.98
N ALA A 202 5.18 9.48 9.34
CA ALA A 202 6.52 9.84 8.93
C ALA A 202 7.23 10.67 10.01
N TYR A 203 8.47 10.29 10.32
CA TYR A 203 9.35 11.06 11.21
C TYR A 203 10.37 11.82 10.38
N TYR A 204 10.40 13.12 10.57
CA TYR A 204 11.24 14.02 9.77
C TYR A 204 12.46 14.49 10.56
N ALA A 205 13.60 14.70 9.85
CA ALA A 205 14.81 15.22 10.42
C ALA A 205 14.60 16.62 11.02
N PRO A 206 14.80 16.80 12.34
CA PRO A 206 14.66 18.13 12.96
C PRO A 206 15.80 19.08 12.58
N ILE A 207 16.93 18.52 12.14
CA ILE A 207 18.13 19.23 11.68
C ILE A 207 18.79 18.48 10.53
N GLY A 208 19.63 19.15 9.74
CA GLY A 208 20.50 18.49 8.77
C GLY A 208 21.76 17.89 9.42
N GLY A 209 22.35 16.88 8.77
CA GLY A 209 23.57 16.24 9.23
C GLY A 209 23.80 14.86 8.62
N MET A 210 24.64 14.05 9.28
CA MET A 210 24.87 12.65 8.94
C MET A 210 24.12 11.76 9.92
N VAL A 211 23.21 10.93 9.42
CA VAL A 211 22.34 10.07 10.24
C VAL A 211 22.92 8.68 10.36
N GLU A 212 23.01 8.19 11.60
CA GLU A 212 23.13 6.79 11.93
C GLU A 212 21.73 6.27 12.29
N TYR A 213 21.19 5.36 11.47
CA TYR A 213 19.89 4.72 11.72
C TYR A 213 20.08 3.59 12.73
N ILE A 214 19.37 3.62 13.86
CA ILE A 214 19.54 2.69 14.99
C ILE A 214 18.37 1.72 15.06
N ALA A 215 17.13 2.21 14.85
CA ALA A 215 15.94 1.38 14.95
C ALA A 215 15.96 0.26 13.91
N PRO A 216 15.88 -1.03 14.32
CA PRO A 216 15.84 -2.13 13.38
C PRO A 216 14.51 -2.14 12.62
N LEU A 217 14.57 -2.29 11.31
CA LEU A 217 13.35 -2.38 10.49
C LEU A 217 12.57 -3.67 10.80
N GLY A 218 11.27 -3.55 10.97
CA GLY A 218 10.38 -4.60 11.46
C GLY A 218 10.47 -4.83 12.97
N GLY A 219 11.38 -4.14 13.67
CA GLY A 219 11.58 -4.30 15.11
C GLY A 219 10.67 -3.39 15.95
N HIS A 220 10.22 -3.92 17.08
CA HIS A 220 9.51 -3.15 18.11
C HIS A 220 10.47 -2.20 18.83
N ILE A 221 10.04 -0.97 19.03
CA ILE A 221 10.76 0.10 19.69
C ILE A 221 9.90 0.61 20.83
N LYS A 222 10.48 0.78 22.00
CA LYS A 222 9.79 1.37 23.15
C LYS A 222 9.92 2.89 23.17
N ALA A 223 8.91 3.55 23.70
CA ALA A 223 8.95 4.99 23.95
C ALA A 223 10.25 5.39 24.67
N GLY A 224 10.94 6.40 24.17
CA GLY A 224 12.22 6.90 24.68
C GLY A 224 13.47 6.15 24.20
N GLU A 225 13.33 5.01 23.51
CA GLU A 225 14.49 4.34 22.91
C GLU A 225 15.05 5.12 21.72
N PRO A 226 16.39 5.12 21.53
CA PRO A 226 17.01 5.77 20.39
C PRO A 226 16.57 5.16 19.05
N ILE A 227 16.11 5.99 18.11
CA ILE A 227 15.79 5.58 16.74
C ILE A 227 16.89 5.94 15.75
N ALA A 228 17.59 7.06 15.98
CA ALA A 228 18.69 7.51 15.14
C ALA A 228 19.58 8.49 15.89
N ASN A 229 20.81 8.66 15.41
CA ASN A 229 21.70 9.74 15.80
C ASN A 229 21.96 10.64 14.60
N ILE A 230 21.91 11.97 14.77
CA ILE A 230 22.33 12.94 13.76
C ILE A 230 23.66 13.56 14.19
N LEU A 231 24.71 13.32 13.41
CA LEU A 231 26.03 13.93 13.59
C LEU A 231 26.09 15.28 12.85
N ARG A 232 26.32 16.33 13.59
CA ARG A 232 26.53 17.70 13.09
C ARG A 232 28.02 17.89 12.77
N MET A 233 28.40 17.68 11.50
CA MET A 233 29.80 17.75 11.06
C MET A 233 30.45 19.12 11.34
N GLU A 234 29.68 20.21 11.22
CA GLU A 234 30.13 21.57 11.51
C GLU A 234 30.37 21.83 13.02
N ARG A 235 29.92 20.90 13.86
CA ARG A 235 30.06 20.95 15.31
C ARG A 235 30.96 19.86 15.90
N TYR A 236 31.76 19.16 15.07
CA TYR A 236 32.50 17.98 15.51
C TYR A 236 33.53 18.31 16.64
N LEU A 237 33.96 19.56 16.75
CA LEU A 237 34.83 20.05 17.86
C LEU A 237 34.03 20.55 19.07
N SER A 238 32.71 20.57 19.04
CA SER A 238 31.88 21.00 20.17
C SER A 238 31.67 19.84 21.17
N GLU A 239 31.21 20.16 22.37
CA GLU A 239 30.87 19.15 23.38
C GLU A 239 29.69 18.26 23.00
N GLN A 240 28.83 18.67 22.07
CA GLN A 240 27.64 17.95 21.64
C GLN A 240 27.45 17.98 20.10
N PRO A 241 28.30 17.25 19.36
CA PRO A 241 28.19 17.15 17.92
C PRO A 241 27.06 16.18 17.49
N LEU A 242 26.58 15.31 18.42
CA LEU A 242 25.63 14.25 18.18
C LEU A 242 24.27 14.60 18.80
N GLN A 243 23.19 14.48 18.02
CA GLN A 243 21.82 14.56 18.49
C GLN A 243 21.13 13.21 18.36
N THR A 244 20.75 12.61 19.48
CA THR A 244 19.96 11.37 19.51
C THR A 244 18.49 11.72 19.33
N LEU A 245 17.80 10.97 18.48
CA LEU A 245 16.37 11.06 18.24
C LEU A 245 15.65 9.88 18.89
N THR A 246 14.47 10.14 19.46
CA THR A 246 13.60 9.15 20.12
C THR A 246 12.17 9.37 19.71
N LEU A 247 11.29 8.42 20.03
CA LEU A 247 9.82 8.56 19.91
C LEU A 247 9.20 8.63 21.31
N ASP A 248 8.07 9.31 21.42
CA ASP A 248 7.31 9.42 22.67
C ASP A 248 6.31 8.26 22.86
N CYS A 249 6.22 7.34 21.90
CA CYS A 249 5.33 6.17 21.91
C CYS A 249 6.03 4.91 21.42
N ASP A 250 5.45 3.75 21.76
CA ASP A 250 5.87 2.46 21.21
C ASP A 250 5.56 2.41 19.70
N ALA A 251 6.47 1.81 18.92
CA ALA A 251 6.38 1.80 17.46
C ALA A 251 7.04 0.55 16.84
N ILE A 252 6.77 0.31 15.56
CA ILE A 252 7.57 -0.58 14.69
C ILE A 252 8.13 0.26 13.55
N ALA A 253 9.45 0.22 13.33
CA ALA A 253 10.08 0.89 12.20
C ALA A 253 9.81 0.12 10.91
N ILE A 254 9.16 0.74 9.93
CA ILE A 254 8.80 0.07 8.67
C ILE A 254 9.81 0.37 7.57
N LEU A 255 10.18 1.60 7.39
CA LEU A 255 11.20 2.00 6.41
C LEU A 255 12.02 3.18 6.92
N HIS A 256 13.21 3.36 6.35
CA HIS A 256 14.00 4.57 6.56
C HIS A 256 14.60 5.09 5.26
N PHE A 257 15.01 6.35 5.28
CA PHE A 257 15.67 6.99 4.15
C PHE A 257 17.00 6.30 3.81
N ALA A 258 17.31 6.16 2.52
CA ALA A 258 18.44 5.37 2.06
C ALA A 258 19.81 6.04 2.28
N SER A 259 19.85 7.37 2.42
CA SER A 259 21.10 8.13 2.56
C SER A 259 21.35 8.51 4.02
N ALA A 260 22.62 8.43 4.44
CA ALA A 260 23.05 8.99 5.70
C ALA A 260 23.08 10.54 5.68
N SER A 261 23.30 11.16 4.52
CA SER A 261 23.31 12.63 4.40
C SER A 261 21.88 13.14 4.25
N VAL A 262 21.44 13.99 5.18
CA VAL A 262 20.07 14.51 5.23
C VAL A 262 20.06 16.01 5.48
N ASN A 263 19.00 16.65 4.96
CA ASN A 263 18.65 18.03 5.29
C ASN A 263 17.57 18.04 6.39
N GLN A 264 17.40 19.19 7.05
CA GLN A 264 16.22 19.41 7.88
C GLN A 264 14.95 19.20 7.04
N GLY A 265 13.97 18.46 7.59
CA GLY A 265 12.72 18.12 6.89
C GLY A 265 12.80 16.90 5.97
N THR A 266 13.96 16.23 5.86
CA THR A 266 14.02 14.91 5.18
C THR A 266 13.22 13.89 5.99
N GLU A 267 12.34 13.11 5.34
CA GLU A 267 11.66 11.97 5.95
C GLU A 267 12.70 10.91 6.31
N LEU A 268 12.94 10.70 7.61
CA LEU A 268 13.93 9.74 8.09
C LEU A 268 13.37 8.33 8.18
N TYR A 269 12.19 8.20 8.75
CA TYR A 269 11.51 6.92 8.97
C TYR A 269 10.03 7.02 8.71
N LYS A 270 9.41 5.85 8.45
CA LYS A 270 7.99 5.64 8.70
C LYS A 270 7.79 4.53 9.72
N PHE A 271 6.85 4.74 10.63
CA PHE A 271 6.56 3.87 11.76
C PHE A 271 5.09 3.47 11.80
N PHE A 272 4.84 2.23 12.24
CA PHE A 272 3.55 1.83 12.76
C PHE A 272 3.46 2.21 14.24
N THR A 273 2.35 2.80 14.67
CA THR A 273 1.99 3.06 16.06
C THR A 273 0.60 2.50 16.36
N ASN A 274 0.13 2.56 17.59
CA ASN A 274 -1.16 1.97 18.01
C ASN A 274 -1.35 0.54 17.47
N ILE A 275 -0.29 -0.26 17.60
CA ILE A 275 -0.14 -1.58 17.00
C ILE A 275 -1.04 -2.58 17.71
N PHE A 276 -1.65 -3.49 16.93
CA PHE A 276 -2.41 -4.63 17.43
C PHE A 276 -2.11 -5.90 16.63
N GLU A 277 -2.40 -7.07 17.20
CA GLU A 277 -2.27 -8.37 16.53
C GLU A 277 -3.52 -8.69 15.71
N LEU A 278 -3.32 -9.31 14.53
CA LEU A 278 -4.36 -9.77 13.62
C LEU A 278 -4.67 -11.27 13.80
#